data_ee1a193e04a5f1d9e44560a6f8aa637d
#
_entry.id   ee1a193e04a5f1d9e44560a6f8aa637d
#
_cell.length_a   1.000
_cell.length_b   1.000
_cell.length_c   1.000
_cell.angle_alpha   90.00
_cell.angle_beta   90.00
_cell.angle_gamma   90.00
#
_symmetry.space_group_name_H-M   'P 1'
#
loop_
_entity.id
_entity.type
_entity.pdbx_description
1 polymer ?
#
loop_
_entity_poly.entity_id
_entity_poly.type
_entity_poly.pdbx_seq_one_letter_code
_entity_poly.pdbx_strand_id
1 'polypeptide(L)'
;MVQRGKAVKTRVRKFKINDLDQVVAIAERYASWDVTATKADIEGFHSASPEFFFVAEAENKILGFVYGRESNSPAEALDKWKSRKAASIETLAVDEDYRRQGIATSLLTALFEEFKQKEIDLVTLSVPAVEVAAMKLYGKLGFEPRAQFLWKRLSA
;
A
#
# COMPACT_ATOMS: atom_id res chain seq x y z
N MET A 1 -21.10 18.78 -8.90
CA MET A 1 -21.34 18.29 -7.51
C MET A 1 -20.48 17.06 -7.26
N VAL A 2 -19.51 17.17 -6.35
CA VAL A 2 -18.68 16.03 -6.00
C VAL A 2 -19.52 15.09 -5.15
N GLN A 3 -19.81 13.87 -5.63
CA GLN A 3 -20.43 12.86 -4.80
C GLN A 3 -19.50 12.55 -3.62
N ARG A 4 -19.94 12.84 -2.43
CA ARG A 4 -19.27 12.37 -1.23
C ARG A 4 -19.44 10.86 -1.17
N GLY A 5 -18.35 10.11 -1.04
CA GLY A 5 -18.41 8.68 -0.79
C GLY A 5 -19.24 8.38 0.45
N LYS A 6 -19.68 7.13 0.57
CA LYS A 6 -20.48 6.66 1.73
C LYS A 6 -19.68 6.84 3.01
N ALA A 7 -20.21 7.64 3.96
CA ALA A 7 -19.59 7.79 5.27
C ALA A 7 -19.82 6.52 6.09
N VAL A 8 -18.74 5.90 6.55
CA VAL A 8 -18.76 4.68 7.36
C VAL A 8 -17.74 4.76 8.48
N LYS A 9 -18.02 4.09 9.58
CA LYS A 9 -17.04 3.88 10.64
C LYS A 9 -16.19 2.67 10.29
N THR A 10 -14.92 2.92 10.00
CA THR A 10 -13.98 1.86 9.62
C THR A 10 -13.13 1.40 10.78
N ARG A 11 -12.71 0.14 10.73
CA ARG A 11 -11.73 -0.46 11.61
C ARG A 11 -10.59 -1.04 10.78
N VAL A 12 -9.35 -0.71 11.14
CA VAL A 12 -8.17 -1.31 10.55
C VAL A 12 -7.71 -2.49 11.42
N ARG A 13 -7.46 -3.61 10.78
CA ARG A 13 -6.96 -4.82 11.42
C ARG A 13 -6.09 -5.62 10.48
N LYS A 14 -5.38 -6.62 11.00
CA LYS A 14 -4.59 -7.50 10.15
C LYS A 14 -5.49 -8.34 9.23
N PHE A 15 -4.98 -8.60 8.04
CA PHE A 15 -5.61 -9.47 7.06
C PHE A 15 -5.78 -10.89 7.62
N LYS A 16 -6.90 -11.51 7.30
CA LYS A 16 -7.20 -12.93 7.57
C LYS A 16 -7.52 -13.61 6.25
N ILE A 17 -7.26 -14.91 6.17
CA ILE A 17 -7.50 -15.67 4.93
C ILE A 17 -8.95 -15.58 4.43
N ASN A 18 -9.91 -15.40 5.32
CA ASN A 18 -11.32 -15.21 4.96
C ASN A 18 -11.58 -13.87 4.22
N ASP A 19 -10.63 -12.93 4.25
CA ASP A 19 -10.72 -11.65 3.54
C ASP A 19 -10.26 -11.76 2.08
N LEU A 20 -9.67 -12.89 1.69
CA LEU A 20 -8.95 -13.05 0.45
C LEU A 20 -9.75 -12.65 -0.79
N ASP A 21 -10.96 -13.15 -0.94
CA ASP A 21 -11.77 -12.89 -2.13
C ASP A 21 -12.13 -11.41 -2.26
N GLN A 22 -12.43 -10.74 -1.14
CA GLN A 22 -12.71 -9.30 -1.14
C GLN A 22 -11.47 -8.47 -1.46
N VAL A 23 -10.31 -8.86 -0.92
CA VAL A 23 -9.03 -8.18 -1.21
C VAL A 23 -8.63 -8.36 -2.67
N VAL A 24 -8.79 -9.56 -3.23
CA VAL A 24 -8.56 -9.82 -4.66
C VAL A 24 -9.42 -8.92 -5.53
N ALA A 25 -10.70 -8.78 -5.21
CA ALA A 25 -11.63 -7.93 -5.97
C ALA A 25 -11.20 -6.46 -5.95
N ILE A 26 -10.74 -5.96 -4.80
CA ILE A 26 -10.22 -4.59 -4.67
C ILE A 26 -8.92 -4.43 -5.45
N ALA A 27 -8.01 -5.39 -5.35
CA ALA A 27 -6.74 -5.36 -6.09
C ALA A 27 -6.96 -5.32 -7.60
N GLU A 28 -7.83 -6.16 -8.13
CA GLU A 28 -8.18 -6.20 -9.55
C GLU A 28 -8.75 -4.87 -10.04
N ARG A 29 -9.53 -4.21 -9.21
CA ARG A 29 -10.25 -2.99 -9.58
C ARG A 29 -9.41 -1.73 -9.42
N TYR A 30 -8.57 -1.65 -8.38
CA TYR A 30 -7.89 -0.41 -8.00
C TYR A 30 -6.37 -0.52 -7.89
N ALA A 31 -5.79 -1.69 -8.06
CA ALA A 31 -4.35 -1.93 -7.94
C ALA A 31 -3.82 -2.78 -9.09
N SER A 32 -4.17 -2.41 -10.31
CA SER A 32 -3.84 -3.16 -11.53
C SER A 32 -3.07 -2.31 -12.56
N TRP A 33 -2.14 -1.48 -12.09
CA TRP A 33 -1.44 -0.54 -12.96
C TRP A 33 -0.67 -1.26 -14.09
N ASP A 34 0.46 -1.85 -13.80
CA ASP A 34 1.24 -2.62 -14.77
C ASP A 34 0.99 -4.12 -14.64
N VAL A 35 0.80 -4.57 -13.43
CA VAL A 35 0.55 -5.97 -13.09
C VAL A 35 -0.55 -6.02 -12.05
N THR A 36 -1.50 -6.93 -12.26
CA THR A 36 -2.55 -7.19 -11.27
C THR A 36 -2.11 -8.36 -10.39
N ALA A 37 -2.11 -8.16 -9.08
CA ALA A 37 -1.85 -9.25 -8.14
C ALA A 37 -2.92 -10.33 -8.25
N THR A 38 -2.51 -11.56 -8.43
CA THR A 38 -3.40 -12.72 -8.47
C THR A 38 -3.80 -13.15 -7.06
N LYS A 39 -4.79 -14.03 -6.97
CA LYS A 39 -5.14 -14.68 -5.71
C LYS A 39 -3.92 -15.36 -5.07
N ALA A 40 -3.12 -16.08 -5.87
CA ALA A 40 -1.90 -16.75 -5.39
C ALA A 40 -0.86 -15.74 -4.88
N ASP A 41 -0.72 -14.58 -5.53
CA ASP A 41 0.18 -13.53 -5.07
C ASP A 41 -0.23 -13.01 -3.70
N ILE A 42 -1.51 -12.76 -3.49
CA ILE A 42 -2.04 -12.23 -2.22
C ILE A 42 -1.92 -13.28 -1.10
N GLU A 43 -2.17 -14.55 -1.39
CA GLU A 43 -1.89 -15.66 -0.46
C GLU A 43 -0.40 -15.69 -0.10
N GLY A 44 0.48 -15.49 -1.10
CA GLY A 44 1.91 -15.42 -0.90
C GLY A 44 2.34 -14.25 -0.01
N PHE A 45 1.73 -13.09 -0.17
CA PHE A 45 1.96 -11.93 0.70
C PHE A 45 1.65 -12.26 2.15
N HIS A 46 0.49 -12.88 2.38
CA HIS A 46 0.09 -13.28 3.71
C HIS A 46 1.04 -14.31 4.33
N SER A 47 1.48 -15.29 3.54
CA SER A 47 2.42 -16.30 4.01
C SER A 47 3.81 -15.74 4.33
N ALA A 48 4.26 -14.78 3.52
CA ALA A 48 5.61 -14.21 3.65
C ALA A 48 5.73 -13.18 4.78
N SER A 49 4.74 -12.30 4.91
CA SER A 49 4.79 -11.18 5.86
C SER A 49 3.41 -10.87 6.41
N PRO A 50 2.80 -11.78 7.17
CA PRO A 50 1.45 -11.57 7.71
C PRO A 50 1.35 -10.36 8.63
N GLU A 51 2.44 -9.98 9.30
CA GLU A 51 2.51 -8.83 10.19
C GLU A 51 2.38 -7.49 9.45
N PHE A 52 2.65 -7.45 8.14
CA PHE A 52 2.63 -6.24 7.32
C PHE A 52 1.45 -6.18 6.35
N PHE A 53 0.38 -6.90 6.64
CA PHE A 53 -0.79 -6.97 5.81
C PHE A 53 -2.03 -6.54 6.60
N PHE A 54 -2.60 -5.38 6.26
CA PHE A 54 -3.75 -4.79 6.95
C PHE A 54 -4.92 -4.59 6.01
N VAL A 55 -6.12 -4.70 6.55
CA VAL A 55 -7.38 -4.40 5.87
C VAL A 55 -8.15 -3.35 6.66
N ALA A 56 -8.94 -2.56 5.94
CA ALA A 56 -9.94 -1.67 6.53
C ALA A 56 -11.31 -2.26 6.29
N GLU A 57 -12.08 -2.45 7.36
CA GLU A 57 -13.44 -3.01 7.27
C GLU A 57 -14.48 -2.08 7.87
N ALA A 58 -15.68 -2.17 7.34
CA ALA A 58 -16.89 -1.57 7.92
C ALA A 58 -18.05 -2.48 7.57
N GLU A 59 -18.94 -2.73 8.54
CA GLU A 59 -20.17 -3.51 8.34
C GLU A 59 -19.91 -4.88 7.68
N ASN A 60 -18.86 -5.57 8.11
CA ASN A 60 -18.43 -6.86 7.59
C ASN A 60 -17.95 -6.84 6.11
N LYS A 61 -17.63 -5.66 5.60
CA LYS A 61 -17.12 -5.48 4.24
C LYS A 61 -15.71 -4.92 4.28
N ILE A 62 -14.82 -5.45 3.43
CA ILE A 62 -13.47 -4.91 3.25
C ILE A 62 -13.54 -3.73 2.27
N LEU A 63 -13.02 -2.58 2.69
CA LEU A 63 -13.05 -1.33 1.93
C LEU A 63 -11.69 -0.96 1.35
N GLY A 64 -10.64 -1.58 1.84
CA GLY A 64 -9.28 -1.30 1.38
C GLY A 64 -8.28 -2.21 2.08
N PHE A 65 -7.06 -2.20 1.57
CA PHE A 65 -5.96 -2.97 2.16
C PHE A 65 -4.62 -2.32 1.87
N VAL A 66 -3.62 -2.68 2.66
CA VAL A 66 -2.23 -2.35 2.43
C VAL A 66 -1.35 -3.54 2.73
N TYR A 67 -0.36 -3.76 1.90
CA TYR A 67 0.66 -4.77 2.11
C TYR A 67 2.05 -4.16 1.95
N GLY A 68 2.91 -4.48 2.90
CA GLY A 68 4.32 -4.13 2.86
C GLY A 68 5.21 -5.32 3.17
N ARG A 69 6.49 -5.14 2.99
CA ARG A 69 7.49 -6.14 3.32
C ARG A 69 8.82 -5.49 3.69
N GLU A 70 9.63 -6.21 4.42
CA GLU A 70 11.01 -5.81 4.63
C GLU A 70 11.77 -5.84 3.30
N SER A 71 12.58 -4.83 3.06
CA SER A 71 13.37 -4.70 1.84
C SER A 71 14.66 -5.52 1.93
N ASN A 72 15.00 -6.22 0.85
CA ASN A 72 16.28 -6.89 0.68
C ASN A 72 17.36 -5.97 0.10
N SER A 73 17.32 -4.69 0.42
CA SER A 73 18.28 -3.72 -0.09
C SER A 73 19.71 -4.07 0.34
N PRO A 74 20.70 -3.97 -0.57
CA PRO A 74 22.08 -4.22 -0.23
C PRO A 74 22.59 -3.28 0.86
N ALA A 75 23.55 -3.73 1.66
CA ALA A 75 24.15 -2.92 2.71
C ALA A 75 24.69 -1.57 2.21
N GLU A 76 25.26 -1.55 1.01
CA GLU A 76 25.73 -0.32 0.38
C GLU A 76 24.61 0.69 0.14
N ALA A 77 23.44 0.23 -0.30
CA ALA A 77 22.28 1.10 -0.51
C ALA A 77 21.75 1.65 0.82
N LEU A 78 21.62 0.80 1.82
CA LEU A 78 21.20 1.20 3.16
C LEU A 78 22.14 2.25 3.76
N ASP A 79 23.45 2.06 3.58
CA ASP A 79 24.45 3.02 4.06
C ASP A 79 24.29 4.38 3.38
N LYS A 80 24.13 4.40 2.05
CA LYS A 80 23.86 5.64 1.30
C LYS A 80 22.56 6.31 1.69
N TRP A 81 21.56 5.54 2.06
CA TRP A 81 20.26 6.05 2.53
C TRP A 81 20.28 6.44 4.01
N LYS A 82 21.38 6.18 4.71
CA LYS A 82 21.50 6.38 6.17
C LYS A 82 20.42 5.63 6.93
N SER A 83 20.12 4.42 6.48
CA SER A 83 19.13 3.54 7.06
C SER A 83 19.77 2.25 7.54
N ARG A 84 19.27 1.72 8.64
CA ARG A 84 19.69 0.42 9.15
C ARG A 84 18.85 -0.69 8.57
N LYS A 85 17.55 -0.43 8.38
CA LYS A 85 16.60 -1.43 7.95
C LYS A 85 15.45 -0.75 7.21
N ALA A 86 15.19 -1.17 5.98
CA ALA A 86 14.18 -0.57 5.14
C ALA A 86 13.04 -1.56 4.85
N ALA A 87 11.88 -1.00 4.56
CA ALA A 87 10.72 -1.73 4.06
C ALA A 87 10.16 -1.07 2.82
N SER A 88 9.35 -1.80 2.08
CA SER A 88 8.61 -1.27 0.94
C SER A 88 7.11 -1.50 1.11
N ILE A 89 6.32 -0.53 0.67
CA ILE A 89 4.89 -0.69 0.49
C ILE A 89 4.69 -1.25 -0.91
N GLU A 90 4.13 -2.45 -1.00
CA GLU A 90 3.94 -3.15 -2.28
C GLU A 90 2.61 -2.78 -2.92
N THR A 91 1.55 -2.70 -2.11
CA THR A 91 0.20 -2.42 -2.61
C THR A 91 -0.60 -1.66 -1.56
N LEU A 92 -1.29 -0.63 -1.99
CA LEU A 92 -2.29 0.10 -1.21
C LEU A 92 -3.47 0.38 -2.12
N ALA A 93 -4.65 -0.04 -1.74
CA ALA A 93 -5.86 0.23 -2.50
C ALA A 93 -7.06 0.45 -1.58
N VAL A 94 -7.92 1.39 -1.95
CA VAL A 94 -9.17 1.70 -1.26
C VAL A 94 -10.29 1.77 -2.30
N ASP A 95 -11.41 1.15 -1.99
CA ASP A 95 -12.63 1.22 -2.80
C ASP A 95 -13.01 2.68 -3.06
N GLU A 96 -13.26 3.04 -4.30
CA GLU A 96 -13.51 4.43 -4.71
C GLU A 96 -14.73 5.05 -4.01
N ASP A 97 -15.73 4.24 -3.66
CA ASP A 97 -16.94 4.72 -2.98
C ASP A 97 -16.67 5.18 -1.53
N TYR A 98 -15.50 4.81 -0.99
CA TYR A 98 -15.12 5.08 0.40
C TYR A 98 -13.87 5.95 0.52
N ARG A 99 -13.41 6.54 -0.56
CA ARG A 99 -12.25 7.44 -0.56
C ARG A 99 -12.55 8.77 0.14
N ARG A 100 -11.49 9.54 0.45
CA ARG A 100 -11.55 10.84 1.14
C ARG A 100 -12.12 10.79 2.56
N GLN A 101 -12.01 9.63 3.21
CA GLN A 101 -12.44 9.42 4.60
C GLN A 101 -11.25 9.06 5.51
N GLY A 102 -10.03 9.18 5.02
CA GLY A 102 -8.83 8.86 5.78
C GLY A 102 -8.52 7.36 5.89
N ILE A 103 -9.15 6.50 5.09
CA ILE A 103 -8.93 5.04 5.13
C ILE A 103 -7.50 4.70 4.75
N ALA A 104 -6.98 5.25 3.66
CA ALA A 104 -5.59 5.03 3.24
C ALA A 104 -4.60 5.47 4.34
N THR A 105 -4.82 6.63 4.93
CA THR A 105 -4.00 7.14 6.04
C THR A 105 -4.05 6.20 7.24
N SER A 106 -5.22 5.69 7.61
CA SER A 106 -5.37 4.74 8.71
C SER A 106 -4.66 3.42 8.45
N LEU A 107 -4.75 2.89 7.23
CA LEU A 107 -4.02 1.69 6.82
C LEU A 107 -2.51 1.89 6.90
N LEU A 108 -2.01 3.00 6.37
CA LEU A 108 -0.59 3.33 6.40
C LEU A 108 -0.09 3.56 7.82
N THR A 109 -0.87 4.21 8.67
CA THR A 109 -0.52 4.42 10.08
C THR A 109 -0.33 3.08 10.80
N ALA A 110 -1.24 2.14 10.60
CA ALA A 110 -1.13 0.79 11.18
C ALA A 110 0.13 0.07 10.69
N LEU A 111 0.40 0.14 9.39
CA LEU A 111 1.59 -0.47 8.79
C LEU A 111 2.88 0.18 9.32
N PHE A 112 2.94 1.50 9.41
CA PHE A 112 4.11 2.21 9.94
C PHE A 112 4.40 1.88 11.39
N GLU A 113 3.37 1.73 12.22
CA GLU A 113 3.56 1.29 13.61
C GLU A 113 4.18 -0.11 13.68
N GLU A 114 3.73 -1.03 12.83
CA GLU A 114 4.31 -2.37 12.76
C GLU A 114 5.75 -2.32 12.25
N PHE A 115 6.04 -1.50 11.26
CA PHE A 115 7.42 -1.28 10.78
C PHE A 115 8.33 -0.77 11.90
N LYS A 116 7.88 0.21 12.67
CA LYS A 116 8.66 0.76 13.80
C LYS A 116 8.94 -0.30 14.85
N GLN A 117 7.97 -1.15 15.17
CA GLN A 117 8.16 -2.25 16.12
C GLN A 117 9.22 -3.26 15.65
N LYS A 118 9.41 -3.38 14.34
CA LYS A 118 10.46 -4.22 13.73
C LYS A 118 11.76 -3.47 13.48
N GLU A 119 11.91 -2.27 14.03
CA GLU A 119 13.08 -1.41 13.90
C GLU A 119 13.39 -0.97 12.46
N ILE A 120 12.37 -0.96 11.62
CA ILE A 120 12.45 -0.42 10.25
C ILE A 120 12.41 1.12 10.36
N ASP A 121 13.41 1.78 9.79
CA ASP A 121 13.60 3.23 9.87
C ASP A 121 13.47 3.94 8.52
N LEU A 122 13.21 3.21 7.44
CA LEU A 122 12.99 3.78 6.11
C LEU A 122 11.93 2.99 5.36
N VAL A 123 11.01 3.70 4.72
CA VAL A 123 9.95 3.08 3.92
C VAL A 123 10.01 3.64 2.52
N THR A 124 9.99 2.75 1.53
CA THR A 124 9.96 3.10 0.11
C THR A 124 8.67 2.64 -0.54
N LEU A 125 8.28 3.30 -1.61
CA LEU A 125 7.20 2.88 -2.48
C LEU A 125 7.42 3.41 -3.90
N SER A 126 6.73 2.79 -4.85
CA SER A 126 6.63 3.30 -6.22
C SER A 126 5.18 3.66 -6.50
N VAL A 127 4.98 4.78 -7.19
CA VAL A 127 3.65 5.26 -7.55
C VAL A 127 3.66 5.73 -9.01
N PRO A 128 2.63 5.38 -9.81
CA PRO A 128 2.55 5.89 -11.17
C PRO A 128 2.49 7.42 -11.22
N ALA A 129 3.21 8.03 -12.16
CA ALA A 129 3.29 9.48 -12.27
C ALA A 129 1.93 10.17 -12.47
N VAL A 130 0.95 9.45 -13.03
CA VAL A 130 -0.41 9.96 -13.28
C VAL A 130 -1.29 9.95 -12.03
N GLU A 131 -0.87 9.26 -10.96
CA GLU A 131 -1.64 9.15 -9.71
C GLU A 131 -1.43 10.37 -8.81
N VAL A 132 -1.97 11.51 -9.23
CA VAL A 132 -1.78 12.81 -8.56
C VAL A 132 -2.31 12.79 -7.12
N ALA A 133 -3.47 12.18 -6.89
CA ALA A 133 -4.06 12.09 -5.55
C ALA A 133 -3.19 11.25 -4.60
N ALA A 134 -2.62 10.15 -5.09
CA ALA A 134 -1.69 9.31 -4.32
C ALA A 134 -0.41 10.09 -3.99
N MET A 135 0.15 10.82 -4.95
CA MET A 135 1.33 11.67 -4.72
C MET A 135 1.08 12.72 -3.64
N LYS A 136 -0.09 13.35 -3.64
CA LYS A 136 -0.47 14.31 -2.58
C LYS A 136 -0.55 13.65 -1.22
N LEU A 137 -1.16 12.48 -1.14
CA LEU A 137 -1.26 11.72 0.11
C LEU A 137 0.14 11.39 0.65
N TYR A 138 0.99 10.82 -0.18
CA TYR A 138 2.34 10.44 0.23
C TYR A 138 3.18 11.66 0.64
N GLY A 139 3.08 12.76 -0.07
CA GLY A 139 3.74 14.01 0.31
C GLY A 139 3.32 14.52 1.68
N LYS A 140 2.03 14.46 2.01
CA LYS A 140 1.49 14.82 3.34
C LYS A 140 2.02 13.91 4.44
N LEU A 141 2.32 12.65 4.11
CA LEU A 141 2.87 11.68 5.06
C LEU A 141 4.39 11.74 5.16
N GLY A 142 5.04 12.68 4.47
CA GLY A 142 6.47 12.90 4.55
C GLY A 142 7.31 12.12 3.54
N PHE A 143 6.69 11.51 2.54
CA PHE A 143 7.44 10.88 1.46
C PHE A 143 8.01 11.93 0.51
N GLU A 144 9.25 11.71 0.09
CA GLU A 144 9.97 12.57 -0.83
C GLU A 144 10.32 11.79 -2.11
N PRO A 145 10.25 12.41 -3.30
CA PRO A 145 10.71 11.76 -4.52
C PRO A 145 12.21 11.45 -4.44
N ARG A 146 12.59 10.21 -4.74
CA ARG A 146 13.99 9.76 -4.70
C ARG A 146 14.53 9.44 -6.08
N ALA A 147 13.70 8.84 -6.94
CA ALA A 147 14.08 8.42 -8.28
C ALA A 147 12.89 8.59 -9.21
N GLN A 148 13.16 8.64 -10.50
CA GLN A 148 12.11 8.65 -11.52
C GLN A 148 12.33 7.47 -12.45
N PHE A 149 11.26 6.77 -12.76
CA PHE A 149 11.23 5.74 -13.79
C PHE A 149 10.79 6.38 -15.10
N LEU A 150 11.65 6.35 -16.10
CA LEU A 150 11.39 6.94 -17.41
C LEU A 150 11.36 5.86 -18.47
N TRP A 151 10.48 5.99 -19.43
CA TRP A 151 10.42 5.07 -20.57
C TRP A 151 10.30 5.81 -21.89
N LYS A 152 10.72 5.15 -22.96
CA LYS A 152 10.60 5.66 -24.34
C LYS A 152 10.35 4.47 -25.27
N ARG A 153 9.37 4.59 -26.15
CA ARG A 153 9.19 3.62 -27.24
C ARG A 153 10.19 3.91 -28.36
N LEU A 154 10.86 2.89 -28.85
CA LEU A 154 11.81 3.02 -29.95
C LEU A 154 11.16 2.79 -31.32
N SER A 155 9.98 2.21 -31.37
CA SER A 155 9.18 2.01 -32.56
C SER A 155 7.76 2.52 -32.34
N ALA A 156 7.17 3.02 -33.41
CA ALA A 156 5.79 3.48 -33.37
C ALA A 156 4.80 2.32 -33.25
#